data_541e126d4c8b214af139f2f5125ee48f
#
_entry.id   541e126d4c8b214af139f2f5125ee48f
#
_cell.length_a   1.000
_cell.length_b   1.000
_cell.length_c   1.000
_cell.angle_alpha   90.00
_cell.angle_beta   90.00
_cell.angle_gamma   90.00
#
_symmetry.space_group_name_H-M   'P 1'
#
loop_
_entity.id
_entity.type
_entity.pdbx_description
1 polymer ?
#
loop_
_entity_poly.entity_id
_entity_poly.type
_entity_poly.pdbx_seq_one_letter_code
_entity_poly.pdbx_strand_id
1 'polypeptide(L)'
;MRELLNFLQGDLKCRERFVISDKTSKAGERRGNFSCRMAGSRVYLVKIDRNPCPNFGGSREITETPNERGTNSMQTKETGLLEQYTGSLSQRVEREYYISEKYYREDVKRGLRNSDGTGVPVGVTRVGSVLGYMIEDGVRVPVPGQLYYRGIELNEIVEAHRKAGTFGFEEVAFLLLMGFLPSQWELDRFNEIMNRARKLPPGFTEDMIMKNPSRNIMNKLARSVLSLYSYDDNPDDISLDNILLQSVRLVGAFPSIVANAYSVKRHYFGGGSLHIHFPVEGLSTAENFLRMIRPNTKYTEEEAHLLDMMLMVHAEHGGGNNSTFVCRALSSSGTDTYSAIAGAVGSLKGPLHGGANAKVMEQFRTVKANVNPKDDASIKDFLYKILNKEAGDKSGKIYGLGHAVYTMSDPRAV
;
A
#
# COMPACT_ATOMS: atom_id res chain seq x y z
N MET A 1 4.94 6.77 2.35
CA MET A 1 5.75 7.87 1.79
C MET A 1 5.92 7.76 0.29
N ARG A 2 6.44 6.65 -0.25
CA ARG A 2 6.58 6.41 -1.70
C ARG A 2 5.28 6.67 -2.49
N GLU A 3 4.16 6.23 -1.98
CA GLU A 3 2.84 6.40 -2.59
C GLU A 3 2.42 7.88 -2.67
N LEU A 4 2.68 8.64 -1.61
CA LEU A 4 2.45 10.09 -1.55
C LEU A 4 3.28 10.87 -2.56
N LEU A 5 4.53 10.46 -2.78
CA LEU A 5 5.43 11.11 -3.73
C LEU A 5 4.99 10.94 -5.18
N ASN A 6 4.46 9.75 -5.49
CA ASN A 6 3.96 9.48 -6.85
C ASN A 6 2.65 10.23 -7.15
N PHE A 7 1.83 10.49 -6.13
CA PHE A 7 0.67 11.36 -6.23
C PHE A 7 1.09 12.78 -6.63
N LEU A 8 2.08 13.37 -5.92
CA LEU A 8 2.59 14.71 -6.21
C LEU A 8 3.17 14.89 -7.64
N GLN A 9 3.67 13.81 -8.24
CA GLN A 9 4.22 13.85 -9.62
C GLN A 9 3.16 13.71 -10.71
N GLY A 10 1.99 13.13 -10.40
CA GLY A 10 0.90 12.95 -11.37
C GLY A 10 0.27 14.28 -11.80
N ASP A 11 0.11 15.21 -10.88
CA ASP A 11 -0.67 16.43 -11.12
C ASP A 11 0.07 17.54 -11.86
N LEU A 12 1.40 17.56 -11.86
CA LEU A 12 2.18 18.64 -12.51
C LEU A 12 2.13 18.62 -14.04
N LYS A 13 1.62 17.57 -14.68
CA LYS A 13 1.56 17.45 -16.15
C LYS A 13 0.18 17.56 -16.78
N CYS A 14 -0.89 17.57 -16.01
CA CYS A 14 -2.26 17.60 -16.56
C CYS A 14 -2.83 19.00 -16.80
N ARG A 15 -2.00 20.07 -16.87
CA ARG A 15 -2.42 21.43 -17.25
C ARG A 15 -2.38 21.70 -18.76
N GLU A 16 -2.75 20.77 -19.59
CA GLU A 16 -3.13 21.11 -20.97
C GLU A 16 -4.64 21.23 -21.07
N ARG A 17 -5.06 22.49 -21.09
CA ARG A 17 -6.31 23.13 -21.49
C ARG A 17 -7.38 22.22 -22.10
N PHE A 18 -8.41 21.95 -21.34
CA PHE A 18 -9.74 21.77 -21.90
C PHE A 18 -10.42 23.14 -22.04
N VAL A 19 -10.44 23.69 -23.25
CA VAL A 19 -11.31 24.82 -23.59
C VAL A 19 -12.68 24.25 -23.93
N ILE A 20 -13.62 24.31 -23.01
CA ILE A 20 -15.03 24.09 -23.30
C ILE A 20 -15.54 25.36 -23.94
N SER A 21 -15.74 25.36 -25.25
CA SER A 21 -16.47 26.47 -25.92
C SER A 21 -17.95 26.26 -25.70
N ASP A 22 -18.51 27.11 -24.87
CA ASP A 22 -19.94 27.27 -24.70
C ASP A 22 -20.52 27.95 -25.97
N LYS A 23 -21.30 27.18 -26.76
CA LYS A 23 -22.19 27.77 -27.77
C LYS A 23 -23.61 27.37 -27.46
N THR A 24 -24.28 28.25 -26.76
CA THR A 24 -25.74 28.27 -26.67
C THR A 24 -26.36 28.42 -28.06
N SER A 25 -27.17 27.48 -28.50
CA SER A 25 -28.27 27.77 -29.43
C SER A 25 -29.44 26.81 -29.25
N LYS A 26 -30.59 27.41 -29.30
CA LYS A 26 -31.93 26.96 -29.02
C LYS A 26 -32.41 25.69 -29.71
N ALA A 27 -33.26 25.00 -28.94
CA ALA A 27 -34.48 24.31 -29.33
C ALA A 27 -34.41 23.15 -30.35
N GLY A 28 -34.90 21.99 -29.88
CA GLY A 28 -35.37 20.91 -30.76
C GLY A 28 -35.20 19.55 -30.11
N GLU A 29 -36.31 19.00 -29.61
CA GLU A 29 -36.44 17.63 -29.20
C GLU A 29 -35.93 16.66 -30.27
N ARG A 30 -34.92 15.87 -29.98
CA ARG A 30 -34.72 14.54 -30.59
C ARG A 30 -33.84 13.71 -29.69
N ARG A 31 -34.30 12.49 -29.40
CA ARG A 31 -33.55 11.42 -28.80
C ARG A 31 -32.26 11.20 -29.59
N GLY A 32 -31.11 11.51 -29.02
CA GLY A 32 -29.81 11.38 -29.66
C GLY A 32 -28.84 10.59 -28.79
N ASN A 33 -28.35 9.49 -29.36
CA ASN A 33 -27.23 8.74 -28.83
C ASN A 33 -26.00 9.64 -28.80
N PHE A 34 -25.39 9.83 -27.62
CA PHE A 34 -24.09 10.50 -27.52
C PHE A 34 -22.99 9.50 -27.82
N SER A 35 -22.30 9.66 -28.92
CA SER A 35 -21.03 9.01 -29.20
C SER A 35 -19.90 10.01 -28.99
N CYS A 36 -19.03 9.76 -28.02
CA CYS A 36 -17.78 10.49 -27.88
C CYS A 36 -16.71 9.77 -28.69
N ARG A 37 -16.22 10.38 -29.76
CA ARG A 37 -15.09 9.89 -30.54
C ARG A 37 -13.80 10.49 -29.96
N MET A 38 -13.00 9.66 -29.30
CA MET A 38 -11.56 9.92 -29.19
C MET A 38 -10.83 9.17 -30.31
N ALA A 39 -9.90 9.84 -30.94
CA ALA A 39 -9.14 9.28 -32.03
C ALA A 39 -8.33 8.06 -31.56
N GLY A 40 -8.61 6.92 -32.11
CA GLY A 40 -7.73 5.75 -32.06
C GLY A 40 -8.15 4.56 -31.21
N SER A 41 -9.29 4.55 -30.50
CA SER A 41 -9.68 3.37 -29.70
C SER A 41 -11.18 3.08 -29.82
N ARG A 42 -11.53 1.87 -30.26
CA ARG A 42 -12.91 1.37 -30.23
C ARG A 42 -13.27 0.96 -28.82
N VAL A 43 -14.22 1.67 -28.21
CA VAL A 43 -14.84 1.29 -26.94
C VAL A 43 -16.08 0.46 -27.26
N TYR A 44 -16.16 -0.76 -26.74
CA TYR A 44 -17.37 -1.57 -26.79
C TYR A 44 -18.31 -1.17 -25.66
N LEU A 45 -19.47 -0.63 -26.01
CA LEU A 45 -20.54 -0.32 -25.06
C LEU A 45 -21.36 -1.60 -24.81
N VAL A 46 -21.39 -2.04 -23.57
CA VAL A 46 -22.34 -3.04 -23.10
C VAL A 46 -23.68 -2.35 -22.85
N LYS A 47 -24.70 -2.76 -23.59
CA LYS A 47 -26.07 -2.29 -23.41
C LYS A 47 -26.66 -2.96 -22.16
N ILE A 48 -26.92 -2.22 -21.13
CA ILE A 48 -27.65 -2.71 -19.95
C ILE A 48 -29.11 -2.30 -20.15
N ASP A 49 -29.96 -3.27 -20.44
CA ASP A 49 -31.41 -3.08 -20.43
C ASP A 49 -31.91 -2.97 -18.99
N ARG A 50 -32.43 -1.81 -18.65
CA ARG A 50 -33.09 -1.57 -17.36
C ARG A 50 -34.57 -1.93 -17.52
N ASN A 51 -34.95 -3.07 -16.93
CA ASN A 51 -36.37 -3.32 -16.64
C ASN A 51 -36.68 -2.74 -15.24
N PRO A 52 -37.81 -2.07 -15.08
CA PRO A 52 -38.19 -1.51 -13.78
C PRO A 52 -38.67 -2.58 -12.81
N CYS A 53 -38.19 -2.55 -11.57
CA CYS A 53 -38.69 -3.38 -10.49
C CYS A 53 -40.13 -2.96 -10.13
N PRO A 54 -41.02 -3.90 -9.79
CA PRO A 54 -42.36 -3.58 -9.31
C PRO A 54 -42.32 -3.08 -7.85
N ASN A 55 -43.12 -2.04 -7.61
CA ASN A 55 -43.38 -1.45 -6.29
C ASN A 55 -44.02 -2.47 -5.36
N PHE A 56 -43.44 -2.70 -4.20
CA PHE A 56 -44.11 -3.25 -3.03
C PHE A 56 -44.24 -2.15 -1.97
N GLY A 57 -45.44 -1.58 -1.90
CA GLY A 57 -45.87 -0.81 -0.75
C GLY A 57 -46.48 -1.76 0.30
N GLY A 58 -46.10 -1.59 1.54
CA GLY A 58 -46.68 -2.30 2.67
C GLY A 58 -45.96 -1.96 3.98
N SER A 59 -46.42 -0.89 4.61
CA SER A 59 -46.05 -0.55 6.01
C SER A 59 -46.65 -1.59 6.95
N ARG A 60 -45.85 -2.27 7.77
CA ARG A 60 -46.25 -2.97 8.97
C ARG A 60 -45.35 -2.51 10.12
N GLU A 61 -46.03 -1.97 11.15
CA GLU A 61 -45.44 -1.72 12.44
C GLU A 61 -44.91 -3.02 13.05
N ILE A 62 -43.66 -2.99 13.54
CA ILE A 62 -43.07 -4.08 14.29
C ILE A 62 -42.95 -3.64 15.73
N THR A 63 -43.74 -4.29 16.61
CA THR A 63 -43.59 -4.22 18.05
C THR A 63 -42.43 -5.10 18.48
N GLU A 64 -41.46 -4.52 19.19
CA GLU A 64 -40.30 -5.21 19.73
C GLU A 64 -40.69 -6.06 20.97
N THR A 65 -40.28 -7.32 20.97
CA THR A 65 -40.08 -8.12 22.18
C THR A 65 -38.67 -8.75 22.14
N PRO A 66 -37.89 -8.71 23.23
CA PRO A 66 -36.52 -9.23 23.21
C PRO A 66 -36.53 -10.75 23.42
N ASN A 67 -35.90 -11.49 22.53
CA ASN A 67 -35.57 -12.89 22.79
C ASN A 67 -34.13 -13.19 22.38
N GLU A 68 -33.24 -13.11 23.34
CA GLU A 68 -31.87 -13.61 23.24
C GLU A 68 -31.90 -15.14 23.33
N ARG A 69 -31.61 -15.83 22.24
CA ARG A 69 -31.03 -17.18 22.09
C ARG A 69 -31.47 -17.81 20.75
N GLY A 70 -30.81 -17.40 19.64
CA GLY A 70 -31.14 -18.02 18.36
C GLY A 70 -30.26 -17.61 17.18
N THR A 71 -29.37 -16.63 17.36
CA THR A 71 -28.67 -15.98 16.25
C THR A 71 -27.49 -16.78 15.66
N ASN A 72 -26.88 -17.72 16.39
CA ASN A 72 -25.72 -18.47 15.89
C ASN A 72 -26.08 -19.63 14.93
N SER A 73 -27.27 -20.20 15.00
CA SER A 73 -27.62 -21.35 14.16
C SER A 73 -28.19 -20.97 12.77
N MET A 74 -28.80 -19.79 12.66
CA MET A 74 -29.28 -19.29 11.37
C MET A 74 -28.14 -18.73 10.51
N GLN A 75 -27.24 -17.93 11.07
CA GLN A 75 -26.09 -17.40 10.33
C GLN A 75 -25.16 -18.50 9.80
N THR A 76 -24.94 -19.59 10.55
CA THR A 76 -24.13 -20.72 10.08
C THR A 76 -24.83 -21.51 8.97
N LYS A 77 -26.16 -21.63 9.00
CA LYS A 77 -26.92 -22.29 7.92
C LYS A 77 -26.97 -21.45 6.64
N GLU A 78 -27.15 -20.13 6.74
CA GLU A 78 -27.13 -19.24 5.58
C GLU A 78 -25.75 -19.19 4.92
N THR A 79 -24.67 -19.14 5.71
CA THR A 79 -23.29 -19.18 5.19
C THR A 79 -23.04 -20.49 4.44
N GLY A 80 -23.43 -21.63 5.00
CA GLY A 80 -23.24 -22.93 4.37
C GLY A 80 -24.04 -23.09 3.06
N LEU A 81 -25.26 -22.57 2.98
CA LEU A 81 -26.07 -22.56 1.76
C LEU A 81 -25.46 -21.67 0.66
N LEU A 82 -24.95 -20.50 1.06
CA LEU A 82 -24.30 -19.58 0.12
C LEU A 82 -22.99 -20.15 -0.43
N GLU A 83 -22.17 -20.76 0.42
CA GLU A 83 -20.93 -21.42 0.02
C GLU A 83 -21.20 -22.61 -0.92
N GLN A 84 -22.18 -23.43 -0.63
CA GLN A 84 -22.59 -24.55 -1.49
C GLN A 84 -23.12 -24.05 -2.84
N TYR A 85 -23.93 -23.00 -2.84
CA TYR A 85 -24.49 -22.41 -4.06
C TYR A 85 -23.38 -21.78 -4.92
N THR A 86 -22.51 -20.95 -4.35
CA THR A 86 -21.40 -20.33 -5.08
C THR A 86 -20.40 -21.36 -5.56
N GLY A 87 -20.09 -22.39 -4.75
CA GLY A 87 -19.21 -23.50 -5.15
C GLY A 87 -19.73 -24.28 -6.35
N SER A 88 -21.06 -24.50 -6.45
CA SER A 88 -21.67 -25.19 -7.60
C SER A 88 -21.63 -24.38 -8.90
N LEU A 89 -21.56 -23.05 -8.80
CA LEU A 89 -21.53 -22.15 -9.94
C LEU A 89 -20.13 -21.74 -10.38
N SER A 90 -19.13 -21.85 -9.49
CA SER A 90 -17.77 -21.34 -9.75
C SER A 90 -17.15 -21.91 -11.03
N GLN A 91 -17.23 -23.22 -11.23
CA GLN A 91 -16.71 -23.88 -12.44
C GLN A 91 -17.44 -23.46 -13.73
N ARG A 92 -18.73 -23.17 -13.63
CA ARG A 92 -19.51 -22.66 -14.77
C ARG A 92 -19.12 -21.22 -15.07
N VAL A 93 -19.05 -20.38 -14.07
CA VAL A 93 -18.62 -18.98 -14.18
C VAL A 93 -17.21 -18.92 -14.78
N GLU A 94 -16.27 -19.74 -14.29
CA GLU A 94 -14.90 -19.79 -14.80
C GLU A 94 -14.84 -20.11 -16.30
N ARG A 95 -15.67 -21.05 -16.76
CA ARG A 95 -15.76 -21.38 -18.20
C ARG A 95 -16.39 -20.25 -19.03
N GLU A 96 -17.46 -19.64 -18.54
CA GLU A 96 -18.16 -18.55 -19.25
C GLU A 96 -17.30 -17.28 -19.36
N TYR A 97 -16.45 -17.02 -18.37
CA TYR A 97 -15.54 -15.87 -18.36
C TYR A 97 -14.14 -16.17 -18.91
N TYR A 98 -13.90 -17.41 -19.37
CA TYR A 98 -12.62 -17.76 -19.95
C TYR A 98 -12.39 -17.02 -21.27
N ILE A 99 -11.31 -16.24 -21.30
CA ILE A 99 -10.84 -15.57 -22.51
C ILE A 99 -9.63 -16.33 -23.05
N SER A 100 -9.78 -16.89 -24.25
CA SER A 100 -8.70 -17.63 -24.90
C SER A 100 -7.46 -16.76 -25.11
N GLU A 101 -6.27 -17.35 -24.91
CA GLU A 101 -4.99 -16.66 -25.10
C GLU A 101 -4.79 -16.05 -26.47
N LYS A 102 -5.44 -16.60 -27.52
CA LYS A 102 -5.44 -16.03 -28.89
C LYS A 102 -5.94 -14.58 -28.99
N TYR A 103 -6.71 -14.10 -28.00
CA TYR A 103 -7.20 -12.72 -27.93
C TYR A 103 -6.21 -11.76 -27.25
N TYR A 104 -5.18 -12.32 -26.58
CA TYR A 104 -4.12 -11.51 -25.98
C TYR A 104 -3.03 -11.30 -27.03
N ARG A 105 -3.11 -10.17 -27.70
CA ARG A 105 -2.06 -9.72 -28.63
C ARG A 105 -0.84 -9.27 -27.84
N GLU A 106 0.32 -9.17 -28.49
CA GLU A 106 1.59 -8.73 -27.86
C GLU A 106 1.50 -7.34 -27.23
N ASP A 107 0.62 -6.48 -27.77
CA ASP A 107 0.39 -5.13 -27.27
C ASP A 107 -0.56 -5.06 -26.07
N VAL A 108 -1.25 -6.16 -25.72
CA VAL A 108 -2.13 -6.25 -24.53
C VAL A 108 -1.33 -6.71 -23.32
N LYS A 109 -1.09 -5.80 -22.38
CA LYS A 109 -0.30 -6.08 -21.19
C LYS A 109 -1.11 -6.78 -20.09
N ARG A 110 -0.49 -7.72 -19.39
CA ARG A 110 -1.04 -8.36 -18.18
C ARG A 110 -0.35 -7.74 -16.95
N GLY A 111 -0.93 -6.66 -16.40
CA GLY A 111 -0.33 -5.91 -15.30
C GLY A 111 0.89 -5.08 -15.74
N LEU A 112 1.91 -4.99 -14.88
CA LEU A 112 3.07 -4.11 -15.06
C LEU A 112 4.31 -4.81 -15.63
N ARG A 113 4.13 -5.92 -16.36
CA ARG A 113 5.23 -6.65 -16.98
C ARG A 113 4.93 -6.98 -18.44
N ASN A 114 5.99 -6.98 -19.23
CA ASN A 114 6.00 -7.52 -20.58
C ASN A 114 6.05 -9.07 -20.54
N SER A 115 5.84 -9.70 -21.68
CA SER A 115 5.89 -11.18 -21.82
C SER A 115 7.29 -11.75 -21.51
N ASP A 116 8.36 -10.99 -21.74
CA ASP A 116 9.74 -11.33 -21.42
C ASP A 116 10.13 -11.09 -19.94
N GLY A 117 9.18 -10.67 -19.10
CA GLY A 117 9.36 -10.37 -17.68
C GLY A 117 9.93 -8.98 -17.38
N THR A 118 10.24 -8.16 -18.40
CA THR A 118 10.66 -6.77 -18.19
C THR A 118 9.51 -5.90 -17.72
N GLY A 119 9.83 -4.75 -17.06
CA GLY A 119 8.82 -3.80 -16.58
C GLY A 119 8.16 -3.02 -17.70
N VAL A 120 6.86 -2.77 -17.57
CA VAL A 120 6.13 -1.85 -18.46
C VAL A 120 6.46 -0.42 -18.06
N PRO A 121 6.82 0.48 -18.98
CA PRO A 121 6.96 1.91 -18.69
C PRO A 121 5.60 2.50 -18.30
N VAL A 122 5.45 2.90 -17.04
CA VAL A 122 4.21 3.49 -16.51
C VAL A 122 4.33 4.98 -16.21
N GLY A 123 5.51 5.55 -16.43
CA GLY A 123 5.78 6.97 -16.26
C GLY A 123 7.24 7.26 -15.99
N VAL A 124 7.54 8.56 -15.85
CA VAL A 124 8.88 9.08 -15.54
C VAL A 124 8.84 9.69 -14.15
N THR A 125 9.88 9.47 -13.35
CA THR A 125 10.00 10.01 -11.99
C THR A 125 11.41 10.56 -11.76
N ARG A 126 11.52 11.56 -10.88
CA ARG A 126 12.79 12.08 -10.35
C ARG A 126 12.95 11.78 -8.86
N VAL A 127 12.01 11.04 -8.26
CA VAL A 127 12.02 10.77 -6.80
C VAL A 127 13.06 9.73 -6.47
N GLY A 128 13.06 8.61 -7.19
CA GLY A 128 14.03 7.54 -6.98
C GLY A 128 14.52 6.95 -8.29
N SER A 129 15.76 6.49 -8.29
CA SER A 129 16.37 5.75 -9.38
C SER A 129 16.96 4.44 -8.85
N VAL A 130 16.71 3.35 -9.59
CA VAL A 130 17.13 2.00 -9.22
C VAL A 130 17.95 1.42 -10.34
N LEU A 131 19.20 1.05 -10.06
CA LEU A 131 20.11 0.42 -11.00
C LEU A 131 20.50 -0.96 -10.47
N GLY A 132 20.40 -1.99 -11.30
CA GLY A 132 20.82 -3.36 -10.97
C GLY A 132 21.34 -4.12 -12.19
N TYR A 133 21.25 -3.50 -13.37
CA TYR A 133 21.79 -4.00 -14.62
C TYR A 133 21.94 -2.86 -15.62
N MET A 134 22.80 -3.04 -16.61
CA MET A 134 22.92 -2.21 -17.80
C MET A 134 22.54 -3.01 -19.04
N ILE A 135 22.26 -2.34 -20.14
CA ILE A 135 22.06 -2.97 -21.45
C ILE A 135 23.29 -2.65 -22.31
N GLU A 136 24.05 -3.69 -22.63
CA GLU A 136 25.22 -3.60 -23.54
C GLU A 136 24.93 -4.49 -24.74
N ASP A 137 24.94 -3.93 -25.92
CA ASP A 137 24.66 -4.61 -27.21
C ASP A 137 23.35 -5.42 -27.19
N GLY A 138 22.31 -4.87 -26.52
CA GLY A 138 21.01 -5.53 -26.38
C GLY A 138 20.97 -6.65 -25.33
N VAL A 139 22.08 -6.92 -24.64
CA VAL A 139 22.21 -7.94 -23.60
C VAL A 139 22.16 -7.27 -22.23
N ARG A 140 21.44 -7.92 -21.29
CA ARG A 140 21.35 -7.47 -19.91
C ARG A 140 22.60 -7.90 -19.14
N VAL A 141 23.43 -6.93 -18.75
CA VAL A 141 24.63 -7.12 -17.94
C VAL A 141 24.34 -6.73 -16.50
N PRO A 142 24.43 -7.67 -15.52
CA PRO A 142 24.28 -7.36 -14.11
C PRO A 142 25.35 -6.39 -13.60
N VAL A 143 24.95 -5.43 -12.78
CA VAL A 143 25.85 -4.54 -12.04
C VAL A 143 25.51 -4.54 -10.55
N PRO A 144 26.42 -4.10 -9.66
CA PRO A 144 26.09 -3.87 -8.27
C PRO A 144 24.87 -2.97 -8.14
N GLY A 145 23.95 -3.34 -7.23
CA GLY A 145 22.70 -2.59 -7.04
C GLY A 145 22.97 -1.20 -6.48
N GLN A 146 22.30 -0.20 -7.05
CA GLN A 146 22.33 1.18 -6.58
C GLN A 146 20.92 1.71 -6.45
N LEU A 147 20.68 2.51 -5.44
CA LEU A 147 19.40 3.17 -5.17
C LEU A 147 19.66 4.63 -4.82
N TYR A 148 19.00 5.51 -5.55
CA TYR A 148 19.15 6.95 -5.38
C TYR A 148 17.84 7.58 -4.92
N TYR A 149 17.91 8.46 -3.94
CA TYR A 149 16.82 9.31 -3.47
C TYR A 149 17.07 10.74 -3.93
N ARG A 150 16.27 11.23 -4.86
CA ARG A 150 16.43 12.58 -5.45
C ARG A 150 17.86 12.84 -5.99
N GLY A 151 18.53 11.79 -6.48
CA GLY A 151 19.88 11.87 -7.04
C GLY A 151 21.01 11.64 -6.04
N ILE A 152 20.72 11.46 -4.74
CA ILE A 152 21.71 11.12 -3.71
C ILE A 152 21.67 9.61 -3.49
N GLU A 153 22.83 8.97 -3.44
CA GLU A 153 22.92 7.53 -3.22
C GLU A 153 22.46 7.17 -1.78
N LEU A 154 21.65 6.11 -1.67
CA LEU A 154 21.11 5.69 -0.38
C LEU A 154 22.18 5.44 0.68
N ASN A 155 23.28 4.78 0.27
CA ASN A 155 24.36 4.46 1.20
C ASN A 155 25.05 5.72 1.76
N GLU A 156 25.18 6.79 0.97
CA GLU A 156 25.71 8.07 1.43
C GLU A 156 24.83 8.68 2.51
N ILE A 157 23.51 8.63 2.33
CA ILE A 157 22.53 9.14 3.32
C ILE A 157 22.62 8.33 4.61
N VAL A 158 22.58 7.00 4.50
CA VAL A 158 22.61 6.11 5.69
C VAL A 158 23.92 6.28 6.45
N GLU A 159 25.06 6.30 5.76
CA GLU A 159 26.38 6.46 6.39
C GLU A 159 26.56 7.82 7.04
N ALA A 160 25.99 8.90 6.47
CA ALA A 160 26.06 10.23 7.08
C ALA A 160 25.37 10.23 8.45
N HIS A 161 24.15 9.71 8.55
CA HIS A 161 23.41 9.62 9.82
C HIS A 161 24.06 8.64 10.81
N ARG A 162 24.53 7.49 10.32
CA ARG A 162 25.23 6.51 11.17
C ARG A 162 26.50 7.12 11.81
N LYS A 163 27.31 7.86 11.05
CA LYS A 163 28.51 8.51 11.56
C LYS A 163 28.20 9.66 12.51
N ALA A 164 27.13 10.40 12.26
CA ALA A 164 26.69 11.51 13.10
C ALA A 164 25.95 11.03 14.37
N GLY A 165 25.52 9.77 14.44
CA GLY A 165 24.68 9.27 15.53
C GLY A 165 23.30 9.94 15.57
N THR A 166 22.72 10.29 14.41
CA THR A 166 21.44 11.00 14.30
C THR A 166 20.36 10.14 13.68
N PHE A 167 19.10 10.47 13.95
CA PHE A 167 17.94 9.90 13.28
C PHE A 167 17.74 10.55 11.91
N GLY A 168 17.61 9.75 10.85
CA GLY A 168 17.60 10.25 9.47
C GLY A 168 16.25 10.13 8.76
N PHE A 169 15.27 9.42 9.33
CA PHE A 169 14.02 9.17 8.63
C PHE A 169 13.26 10.45 8.28
N GLU A 170 13.19 11.41 9.18
CA GLU A 170 12.51 12.69 8.95
C GLU A 170 13.18 13.50 7.84
N GLU A 171 14.52 13.52 7.79
CA GLU A 171 15.27 14.18 6.72
C GLU A 171 15.03 13.48 5.36
N VAL A 172 15.05 12.16 5.32
CA VAL A 172 14.69 11.38 4.12
C VAL A 172 13.24 11.65 3.71
N ALA A 173 12.32 11.76 4.66
CA ALA A 173 10.93 12.11 4.38
C ALA A 173 10.82 13.50 3.73
N PHE A 174 11.53 14.48 4.29
CA PHE A 174 11.61 15.82 3.71
C PHE A 174 12.22 15.78 2.31
N LEU A 175 13.40 15.19 2.14
CA LEU A 175 14.10 15.06 0.86
C LEU A 175 13.19 14.50 -0.23
N LEU A 176 12.51 13.41 0.07
CA LEU A 176 11.65 12.75 -0.89
C LEU A 176 10.42 13.60 -1.24
N LEU A 177 9.78 14.25 -0.27
CA LEU A 177 8.60 15.08 -0.47
C LEU A 177 8.94 16.41 -1.14
N MET A 178 9.94 17.13 -0.63
CA MET A 178 10.27 18.48 -1.08
C MET A 178 11.22 18.50 -2.28
N GLY A 179 12.06 17.47 -2.45
CA GLY A 179 12.96 17.31 -3.60
C GLY A 179 14.39 17.81 -3.40
N PHE A 180 14.72 18.29 -2.22
CA PHE A 180 16.06 18.78 -1.82
C PHE A 180 16.30 18.49 -0.34
N LEU A 181 17.58 18.54 0.10
CA LEU A 181 17.94 18.39 1.50
C LEU A 181 17.54 19.65 2.29
N PRO A 182 16.98 19.49 3.51
CA PRO A 182 16.59 20.62 4.32
C PRO A 182 17.82 21.33 4.93
N SER A 183 17.72 22.64 5.11
CA SER A 183 18.49 23.32 6.13
C SER A 183 18.03 22.90 7.53
N GLN A 184 18.84 23.15 8.57
CA GLN A 184 18.45 22.79 9.95
C GLN A 184 17.13 23.44 10.35
N TRP A 185 16.91 24.68 9.98
CA TRP A 185 15.65 25.38 10.26
C TRP A 185 14.44 24.73 9.57
N GLU A 186 14.57 24.30 8.31
CA GLU A 186 13.50 23.61 7.57
C GLU A 186 13.20 22.24 8.19
N LEU A 187 14.24 21.50 8.60
CA LEU A 187 14.08 20.21 9.25
C LEU A 187 13.38 20.35 10.60
N ASP A 188 13.75 21.36 11.40
CA ASP A 188 13.11 21.62 12.68
C ASP A 188 11.62 21.93 12.52
N ARG A 189 11.25 22.75 11.52
CA ARG A 189 9.85 23.05 11.19
C ARG A 189 9.09 21.84 10.69
N PHE A 190 9.73 21.04 9.86
CA PHE A 190 9.15 19.77 9.38
C PHE A 190 8.88 18.81 10.53
N ASN A 191 9.83 18.66 11.45
CA ASN A 191 9.70 17.84 12.65
C ASN A 191 8.57 18.33 13.56
N GLU A 192 8.38 19.63 13.70
CA GLU A 192 7.25 20.20 14.45
C GLU A 192 5.91 19.81 13.84
N ILE A 193 5.76 19.90 12.51
CA ILE A 193 4.55 19.50 11.80
C ILE A 193 4.33 17.99 11.94
N MET A 194 5.38 17.19 11.78
CA MET A 194 5.33 15.72 11.96
C MET A 194 4.89 15.34 13.38
N ASN A 195 5.43 16.01 14.42
CA ASN A 195 5.06 15.77 15.81
C ASN A 195 3.56 16.04 16.06
N ARG A 196 3.01 17.10 15.48
CA ARG A 196 1.57 17.38 15.55
C ARG A 196 0.75 16.32 14.81
N ALA A 197 1.19 15.92 13.63
CA ALA A 197 0.52 14.94 12.77
C ALA A 197 0.51 13.50 13.36
N ARG A 198 1.43 13.17 14.27
CA ARG A 198 1.43 11.89 15.00
C ARG A 198 0.22 11.74 15.92
N LYS A 199 -0.38 12.84 16.39
CA LYS A 199 -1.59 12.83 17.22
C LYS A 199 -2.80 12.62 16.32
N LEU A 200 -3.47 11.48 16.47
CA LEU A 200 -4.70 11.21 15.74
C LEU A 200 -5.84 12.12 16.23
N PRO A 201 -6.85 12.39 15.41
CA PRO A 201 -8.01 13.18 15.81
C PRO A 201 -8.70 12.60 17.06
N PRO A 202 -9.33 13.44 17.90
CA PRO A 202 -10.08 12.97 19.08
C PRO A 202 -11.09 11.88 18.71
N GLY A 203 -11.15 10.79 19.49
CA GLY A 203 -12.04 9.66 19.27
C GLY A 203 -11.66 8.74 18.10
N PHE A 204 -10.68 9.11 17.27
CA PHE A 204 -10.32 8.32 16.07
C PHE A 204 -9.87 6.90 16.42
N THR A 205 -9.05 6.74 17.45
CA THR A 205 -8.58 5.42 17.88
C THR A 205 -9.73 4.54 18.34
N GLU A 206 -10.64 5.08 19.13
CA GLU A 206 -11.80 4.39 19.67
C GLU A 206 -12.76 3.99 18.55
N ASP A 207 -13.16 4.95 17.73
CA ASP A 207 -14.21 4.77 16.74
C ASP A 207 -13.74 4.03 15.49
N MET A 208 -12.56 4.39 14.96
CA MET A 208 -12.09 3.84 13.70
C MET A 208 -11.20 2.61 13.86
N ILE A 209 -10.48 2.46 14.99
CA ILE A 209 -9.53 1.36 15.18
C ILE A 209 -10.12 0.30 16.13
N MET A 210 -10.58 0.68 17.33
CA MET A 210 -11.00 -0.25 18.36
C MET A 210 -12.37 -0.87 18.10
N LYS A 211 -13.39 -0.11 17.70
CA LYS A 211 -14.75 -0.63 17.44
C LYS A 211 -14.82 -1.62 16.28
N ASN A 212 -13.87 -1.57 15.34
CA ASN A 212 -13.80 -2.48 14.21
C ASN A 212 -12.42 -3.13 14.11
N PRO A 213 -12.02 -4.02 15.04
CA PRO A 213 -10.71 -4.66 15.02
C PRO A 213 -10.48 -5.44 13.73
N SER A 214 -9.22 -5.54 13.29
CA SER A 214 -8.87 -6.27 12.08
C SER A 214 -7.72 -7.24 12.34
N ARG A 215 -7.83 -8.46 11.85
CA ARG A 215 -6.70 -9.40 11.80
C ARG A 215 -5.59 -8.93 10.85
N ASN A 216 -5.93 -8.10 9.87
CA ASN A 216 -5.00 -7.57 8.88
C ASN A 216 -4.78 -6.07 9.11
N ILE A 217 -3.56 -5.71 9.54
CA ILE A 217 -3.19 -4.33 9.86
C ILE A 217 -3.18 -3.45 8.61
N MET A 218 -2.74 -3.97 7.44
CA MET A 218 -2.76 -3.21 6.19
C MET A 218 -4.19 -2.83 5.76
N ASN A 219 -5.18 -3.72 5.96
CA ASN A 219 -6.58 -3.38 5.73
C ASN A 219 -7.07 -2.31 6.72
N LYS A 220 -6.65 -2.41 8.00
CA LYS A 220 -6.98 -1.38 9.00
C LYS A 220 -6.36 -0.04 8.61
N LEU A 221 -5.11 -0.02 8.16
CA LEU A 221 -4.42 1.20 7.72
C LEU A 221 -5.16 1.86 6.55
N ALA A 222 -5.49 1.10 5.49
CA ALA A 222 -6.23 1.64 4.35
C ALA A 222 -7.57 2.28 4.76
N ARG A 223 -8.35 1.60 5.61
CA ARG A 223 -9.62 2.14 6.13
C ARG A 223 -9.41 3.39 6.99
N SER A 224 -8.36 3.40 7.81
CA SER A 224 -8.03 4.55 8.66
C SER A 224 -7.60 5.76 7.82
N VAL A 225 -6.80 5.55 6.78
CA VAL A 225 -6.42 6.62 5.84
C VAL A 225 -7.67 7.23 5.20
N LEU A 226 -8.56 6.39 4.66
CA LEU A 226 -9.80 6.87 4.04
C LEU A 226 -10.70 7.61 5.03
N SER A 227 -10.73 7.16 6.30
CA SER A 227 -11.52 7.82 7.35
C SER A 227 -10.97 9.20 7.73
N LEU A 228 -9.66 9.45 7.58
CA LEU A 228 -9.04 10.75 7.86
C LEU A 228 -9.57 11.86 6.95
N TYR A 229 -10.09 11.53 5.77
CA TYR A 229 -10.80 12.47 4.89
C TYR A 229 -11.86 13.30 5.63
N SER A 230 -12.63 12.65 6.52
CA SER A 230 -13.72 13.32 7.26
C SER A 230 -13.23 14.25 8.39
N TYR A 231 -11.93 14.28 8.66
CA TYR A 231 -11.30 15.16 9.66
C TYR A 231 -10.45 16.27 9.02
N ASP A 232 -10.51 16.39 7.71
CA ASP A 232 -9.85 17.47 6.96
C ASP A 232 -10.92 18.48 6.53
N ASP A 233 -10.66 19.76 6.75
CA ASP A 233 -11.60 20.82 6.37
C ASP A 233 -11.64 21.05 4.85
N ASN A 234 -10.58 20.67 4.12
CA ASN A 234 -10.45 20.85 2.68
C ASN A 234 -9.93 19.57 1.99
N PRO A 235 -10.63 18.42 2.15
CA PRO A 235 -10.09 17.12 1.71
C PRO A 235 -9.96 17.02 0.19
N ASP A 236 -10.82 17.69 -0.58
CA ASP A 236 -10.87 17.65 -2.05
C ASP A 236 -10.03 18.73 -2.73
N ASP A 237 -9.36 19.60 -1.97
CA ASP A 237 -8.44 20.57 -2.53
C ASP A 237 -7.15 19.89 -2.98
N ILE A 238 -6.97 19.77 -4.29
CA ILE A 238 -5.80 19.18 -4.96
C ILE A 238 -4.74 20.22 -5.32
N SER A 239 -4.76 21.42 -4.71
CA SER A 239 -3.65 22.36 -4.83
C SER A 239 -2.36 21.73 -4.27
N LEU A 240 -1.21 22.12 -4.82
CA LEU A 240 0.09 21.59 -4.39
C LEU A 240 0.31 21.79 -2.89
N ASP A 241 -0.04 22.97 -2.37
CA ASP A 241 0.14 23.30 -0.95
C ASP A 241 -0.69 22.37 -0.05
N ASN A 242 -1.95 22.11 -0.41
CA ASN A 242 -2.81 21.23 0.35
C ASN A 242 -2.38 19.76 0.25
N ILE A 243 -2.02 19.30 -0.96
CA ILE A 243 -1.48 17.95 -1.14
C ILE A 243 -0.20 17.74 -0.30
N LEU A 244 0.71 18.70 -0.27
CA LEU A 244 1.91 18.63 0.57
C LEU A 244 1.55 18.56 2.06
N LEU A 245 0.63 19.40 2.52
CA LEU A 245 0.16 19.39 3.91
C LEU A 245 -0.47 18.04 4.28
N GLN A 246 -1.40 17.54 3.47
CA GLN A 246 -2.04 16.23 3.65
C GLN A 246 -1.00 15.10 3.64
N SER A 247 0.00 15.18 2.75
CA SER A 247 1.08 14.20 2.65
C SER A 247 1.91 14.12 3.93
N VAL A 248 2.33 15.25 4.47
CA VAL A 248 3.10 15.32 5.74
C VAL A 248 2.25 14.81 6.90
N ARG A 249 0.97 15.21 6.97
CA ARG A 249 0.02 14.72 7.98
C ARG A 249 -0.13 13.21 7.93
N LEU A 250 -0.26 12.61 6.75
CA LEU A 250 -0.38 11.16 6.59
C LEU A 250 0.91 10.43 6.99
N VAL A 251 2.09 10.93 6.59
CA VAL A 251 3.38 10.35 7.02
C VAL A 251 3.49 10.34 8.54
N GLY A 252 3.11 11.43 9.21
CA GLY A 252 3.10 11.52 10.67
C GLY A 252 2.07 10.61 11.35
N ALA A 253 0.87 10.47 10.77
CA ALA A 253 -0.22 9.67 11.36
C ALA A 253 -0.03 8.15 11.21
N PHE A 254 0.65 7.69 10.16
CA PHE A 254 0.80 6.25 9.85
C PHE A 254 1.37 5.43 11.00
N PRO A 255 2.47 5.82 11.67
CA PRO A 255 3.02 5.07 12.81
C PRO A 255 2.00 4.90 13.93
N SER A 256 1.25 5.95 14.26
CA SER A 256 0.22 5.92 15.30
C SER A 256 -0.94 5.00 14.95
N ILE A 257 -1.42 5.05 13.71
CA ILE A 257 -2.49 4.15 13.22
C ILE A 257 -2.03 2.70 13.29
N VAL A 258 -0.80 2.41 12.82
CA VAL A 258 -0.26 1.04 12.78
C VAL A 258 -0.02 0.51 14.19
N ALA A 259 0.54 1.30 15.10
CA ALA A 259 0.79 0.91 16.48
C ALA A 259 -0.51 0.61 17.23
N ASN A 260 -1.52 1.48 17.11
CA ASN A 260 -2.83 1.28 17.72
C ASN A 260 -3.55 0.06 17.11
N ALA A 261 -3.50 -0.10 15.78
CA ALA A 261 -4.08 -1.27 15.11
C ALA A 261 -3.40 -2.58 15.55
N TYR A 262 -2.09 -2.57 15.77
CA TYR A 262 -1.35 -3.72 16.29
C TYR A 262 -1.74 -4.06 17.73
N SER A 263 -1.85 -3.08 18.61
CA SER A 263 -2.26 -3.27 20.00
C SER A 263 -3.70 -3.81 20.11
N VAL A 264 -4.60 -3.25 19.31
CA VAL A 264 -5.99 -3.72 19.20
C VAL A 264 -6.05 -5.15 18.64
N LYS A 265 -5.27 -5.46 17.60
CA LYS A 265 -5.17 -6.82 17.05
C LYS A 265 -4.68 -7.82 18.10
N ARG A 266 -3.63 -7.48 18.86
CA ARG A 266 -3.12 -8.33 19.96
C ARG A 266 -4.16 -8.60 21.02
N HIS A 267 -4.93 -7.59 21.38
CA HIS A 267 -6.00 -7.72 22.38
C HIS A 267 -7.12 -8.63 21.88
N TYR A 268 -7.75 -8.29 20.78
CA TYR A 268 -8.96 -9.00 20.29
C TYR A 268 -8.69 -10.40 19.74
N PHE A 269 -7.50 -10.63 19.15
CA PHE A 269 -7.21 -11.89 18.46
C PHE A 269 -6.05 -12.68 19.06
N GLY A 270 -5.32 -12.11 20.00
CA GLY A 270 -4.15 -12.73 20.63
C GLY A 270 -4.29 -12.92 22.15
N GLY A 271 -5.42 -12.50 22.74
CA GLY A 271 -5.65 -12.67 24.18
C GLY A 271 -4.80 -11.80 25.10
N GLY A 272 -4.05 -10.84 24.54
CA GLY A 272 -3.23 -9.90 25.32
C GLY A 272 -4.03 -8.73 25.89
N SER A 273 -3.51 -8.07 26.92
CA SER A 273 -4.07 -6.81 27.41
C SER A 273 -3.99 -5.72 26.36
N LEU A 274 -4.99 -4.82 26.35
CA LEU A 274 -4.97 -3.64 25.49
C LEU A 274 -4.05 -2.57 26.08
N HIS A 275 -3.07 -2.14 25.31
CA HIS A 275 -2.20 -1.04 25.65
C HIS A 275 -2.21 -0.02 24.50
N ILE A 276 -2.73 1.17 24.75
CA ILE A 276 -2.71 2.29 23.82
C ILE A 276 -1.80 3.35 24.41
N HIS A 277 -0.75 3.67 23.67
CA HIS A 277 0.23 4.69 24.05
C HIS A 277 0.18 5.84 23.04
N PHE A 278 0.19 7.07 23.54
CA PHE A 278 0.20 8.26 22.70
C PHE A 278 1.63 8.64 22.31
N PRO A 279 1.83 9.25 21.12
CA PRO A 279 3.14 9.76 20.73
C PRO A 279 3.62 10.85 21.70
N VAL A 280 4.93 10.94 21.89
CA VAL A 280 5.61 11.93 22.71
C VAL A 280 6.34 12.91 21.80
N GLU A 281 6.20 14.20 22.06
CA GLU A 281 6.90 15.26 21.33
C GLU A 281 8.41 15.17 21.57
N GLY A 282 9.19 15.54 20.56
CA GLY A 282 10.65 15.51 20.62
C GLY A 282 11.29 14.15 20.33
N LEU A 283 10.52 13.07 20.30
CA LEU A 283 11.03 11.76 19.88
C LEU A 283 10.90 11.60 18.35
N SER A 284 11.85 10.90 17.74
CA SER A 284 11.81 10.51 16.33
C SER A 284 10.62 9.59 16.02
N THR A 285 10.35 9.36 14.75
CA THR A 285 9.33 8.39 14.30
C THR A 285 9.66 6.98 14.79
N ALA A 286 10.92 6.57 14.73
CA ALA A 286 11.36 5.25 15.17
C ALA A 286 11.16 5.05 16.68
N GLU A 287 11.57 6.01 17.50
CA GLU A 287 11.41 5.97 18.95
C GLU A 287 9.93 5.92 19.35
N ASN A 288 9.11 6.82 18.79
CA ASN A 288 7.69 6.84 19.04
C ASN A 288 7.01 5.50 18.66
N PHE A 289 7.36 4.94 17.51
CA PHE A 289 6.78 3.68 17.07
C PHE A 289 7.13 2.53 18.01
N LEU A 290 8.42 2.36 18.39
CA LEU A 290 8.85 1.33 19.35
C LEU A 290 8.15 1.48 20.70
N ARG A 291 8.09 2.73 21.21
CA ARG A 291 7.40 3.06 22.43
C ARG A 291 5.91 2.68 22.39
N MET A 292 5.24 2.97 21.28
CA MET A 292 3.81 2.77 21.16
C MET A 292 3.42 1.30 20.99
N ILE A 293 4.23 0.47 20.34
CA ILE A 293 3.91 -0.97 20.12
C ILE A 293 4.24 -1.84 21.33
N ARG A 294 5.01 -1.35 22.30
CA ARG A 294 5.48 -2.11 23.47
C ARG A 294 4.63 -1.81 24.70
N PRO A 295 4.11 -2.84 25.41
CA PRO A 295 3.26 -2.63 26.59
C PRO A 295 3.93 -1.79 27.68
N ASN A 296 5.25 -1.91 27.84
CA ASN A 296 6.05 -1.20 28.85
C ASN A 296 6.69 0.10 28.34
N THR A 297 6.43 0.50 27.10
CA THR A 297 6.98 1.67 26.41
C THR A 297 8.51 1.73 26.31
N LYS A 298 9.22 0.67 26.70
CA LYS A 298 10.70 0.66 26.76
C LYS A 298 11.30 0.21 25.43
N TYR A 299 12.38 0.85 25.05
CA TYR A 299 13.24 0.51 23.91
C TYR A 299 14.67 0.94 24.25
N THR A 300 15.65 0.44 23.51
CA THR A 300 17.03 0.90 23.58
C THR A 300 17.30 1.89 22.46
N GLU A 301 18.29 2.74 22.63
CA GLU A 301 18.75 3.67 21.60
C GLU A 301 19.18 2.93 20.33
N GLU A 302 19.90 1.81 20.49
CA GLU A 302 20.31 0.94 19.39
C GLU A 302 19.12 0.40 18.58
N GLU A 303 18.04 -0.05 19.26
CA GLU A 303 16.82 -0.50 18.59
C GLU A 303 16.14 0.66 17.83
N ALA A 304 16.17 1.87 18.37
CA ALA A 304 15.59 3.03 17.71
C ALA A 304 16.38 3.44 16.47
N HIS A 305 17.72 3.48 16.54
CA HIS A 305 18.57 3.74 15.38
C HIS A 305 18.45 2.66 14.30
N LEU A 306 18.35 1.38 14.69
CA LEU A 306 18.14 0.29 13.75
C LEU A 306 16.80 0.44 13.01
N LEU A 307 15.72 0.76 13.74
CA LEU A 307 14.42 0.97 13.12
C LEU A 307 14.41 2.20 12.21
N ASP A 308 15.05 3.28 12.62
CA ASP A 308 15.18 4.49 11.81
C ASP A 308 15.89 4.21 10.49
N MET A 309 17.03 3.50 10.55
CA MET A 309 17.75 3.03 9.36
C MET A 309 16.83 2.18 8.46
N MET A 310 16.07 1.24 9.04
CA MET A 310 15.09 0.45 8.29
C MET A 310 14.03 1.32 7.62
N LEU A 311 13.55 2.36 8.27
CA LEU A 311 12.60 3.30 7.70
C LEU A 311 13.21 4.10 6.53
N MET A 312 14.48 4.55 6.67
CA MET A 312 15.20 5.21 5.59
C MET A 312 15.34 4.34 4.35
N VAL A 313 15.82 3.09 4.49
CA VAL A 313 16.06 2.19 3.34
C VAL A 313 14.78 1.66 2.70
N HIS A 314 13.63 1.76 3.39
CA HIS A 314 12.33 1.37 2.86
C HIS A 314 11.52 2.54 2.28
N ALA A 315 12.04 3.76 2.33
CA ALA A 315 11.25 4.96 1.99
C ALA A 315 10.91 5.05 0.52
N GLU A 316 11.80 4.65 -0.40
CA GLU A 316 11.59 4.72 -1.85
C GLU A 316 12.29 3.55 -2.57
N HIS A 317 11.72 3.08 -3.68
CA HIS A 317 12.33 2.04 -4.53
C HIS A 317 11.89 2.14 -6.00
N GLY A 318 11.93 3.34 -6.56
CA GLY A 318 11.58 3.60 -7.95
C GLY A 318 10.07 3.54 -8.26
N GLY A 319 9.68 4.03 -9.42
CA GLY A 319 8.30 4.20 -9.84
C GLY A 319 7.57 2.94 -10.34
N GLY A 320 8.31 1.85 -10.59
CA GLY A 320 7.81 0.64 -11.28
C GLY A 320 7.13 -0.39 -10.38
N ASN A 321 6.41 0.01 -9.34
CA ASN A 321 5.66 -0.91 -8.49
C ASN A 321 4.15 -0.70 -8.58
N ASN A 322 3.39 -1.72 -8.15
CA ASN A 322 1.95 -1.74 -8.31
C ASN A 322 1.23 -0.66 -7.47
N SER A 323 1.70 -0.36 -6.27
CA SER A 323 1.11 0.69 -5.43
C SER A 323 1.30 2.08 -6.05
N THR A 324 2.50 2.36 -6.57
CA THR A 324 2.78 3.60 -7.32
C THR A 324 1.86 3.74 -8.52
N PHE A 325 1.66 2.66 -9.28
CA PHE A 325 0.74 2.65 -10.41
C PHE A 325 -0.69 2.93 -9.99
N VAL A 326 -1.18 2.27 -8.94
CA VAL A 326 -2.54 2.48 -8.40
C VAL A 326 -2.72 3.91 -7.90
N CYS A 327 -1.75 4.45 -7.16
CA CYS A 327 -1.78 5.83 -6.69
C CYS A 327 -1.89 6.81 -7.87
N ARG A 328 -1.06 6.65 -8.89
CA ARG A 328 -1.09 7.50 -10.10
C ARG A 328 -2.36 7.33 -10.91
N ALA A 329 -2.88 6.11 -11.02
CA ALA A 329 -4.13 5.86 -11.72
C ALA A 329 -5.30 6.55 -11.03
N LEU A 330 -5.38 6.49 -9.70
CA LEU A 330 -6.42 7.17 -8.93
C LEU A 330 -6.26 8.69 -8.99
N SER A 331 -5.07 9.22 -8.73
CA SER A 331 -4.83 10.67 -8.75
C SER A 331 -5.05 11.29 -10.12
N SER A 332 -4.88 10.53 -11.22
CA SER A 332 -5.13 11.02 -12.59
C SER A 332 -6.60 11.37 -12.86
N SER A 333 -7.51 10.90 -12.02
CA SER A 333 -8.94 11.28 -12.08
C SER A 333 -9.25 12.59 -11.33
N GLY A 334 -8.26 13.20 -10.67
CA GLY A 334 -8.45 14.38 -9.83
C GLY A 334 -9.11 14.07 -8.48
N THR A 335 -8.99 12.81 -7.99
CA THR A 335 -9.50 12.44 -6.66
C THR A 335 -8.60 12.99 -5.55
N ASP A 336 -9.12 12.96 -4.32
CA ASP A 336 -8.45 13.41 -3.11
C ASP A 336 -7.23 12.54 -2.72
N THR A 337 -6.35 13.10 -1.90
CA THR A 337 -5.14 12.43 -1.41
C THR A 337 -5.45 11.16 -0.61
N TYR A 338 -6.49 11.18 0.23
CA TYR A 338 -6.82 10.05 1.11
C TYR A 338 -7.29 8.85 0.31
N SER A 339 -8.14 9.04 -0.69
CA SER A 339 -8.60 8.00 -1.62
C SER A 339 -7.44 7.40 -2.41
N ALA A 340 -6.55 8.22 -2.96
CA ALA A 340 -5.40 7.77 -3.73
C ALA A 340 -4.44 6.93 -2.87
N ILE A 341 -4.13 7.38 -1.65
CA ILE A 341 -3.23 6.68 -0.73
C ILE A 341 -3.89 5.43 -0.14
N ALA A 342 -5.17 5.46 0.20
CA ALA A 342 -5.89 4.27 0.67
C ALA A 342 -5.91 3.18 -0.42
N GLY A 343 -6.11 3.54 -1.68
CA GLY A 343 -6.00 2.63 -2.82
C GLY A 343 -4.61 2.03 -2.98
N ALA A 344 -3.56 2.84 -2.85
CA ALA A 344 -2.17 2.41 -2.90
C ALA A 344 -1.81 1.44 -1.75
N VAL A 345 -2.26 1.72 -0.52
CA VAL A 345 -2.13 0.82 0.64
C VAL A 345 -2.89 -0.49 0.40
N GLY A 346 -4.09 -0.42 -0.20
CA GLY A 346 -4.85 -1.59 -0.61
C GLY A 346 -4.10 -2.47 -1.61
N SER A 347 -3.43 -1.86 -2.57
CA SER A 347 -2.54 -2.54 -3.53
C SER A 347 -1.36 -3.20 -2.82
N LEU A 348 -0.69 -2.48 -1.91
CA LEU A 348 0.45 -3.00 -1.14
C LEU A 348 0.05 -4.20 -0.26
N LYS A 349 -1.18 -4.24 0.24
CA LYS A 349 -1.70 -5.36 1.02
C LYS A 349 -1.69 -6.68 0.23
N GLY A 350 -1.75 -6.65 -1.08
CA GLY A 350 -1.82 -7.82 -1.95
C GLY A 350 -0.60 -8.74 -1.77
N PRO A 351 -0.80 -10.08 -1.68
CA PRO A 351 0.29 -11.02 -1.40
C PRO A 351 1.35 -11.08 -2.52
N LEU A 352 0.97 -10.73 -3.75
CA LEU A 352 1.89 -10.69 -4.90
C LEU A 352 2.73 -9.39 -4.94
N HIS A 353 2.40 -8.39 -4.11
CA HIS A 353 3.13 -7.13 -4.02
C HIS A 353 3.80 -6.95 -2.66
N GLY A 354 3.05 -6.78 -1.57
CA GLY A 354 3.59 -6.55 -0.22
C GLY A 354 3.68 -7.81 0.65
N GLY A 355 3.53 -9.01 0.10
CA GLY A 355 3.45 -10.27 0.86
C GLY A 355 4.78 -10.92 1.26
N ALA A 356 5.92 -10.40 0.81
CA ALA A 356 7.23 -11.04 1.00
C ALA A 356 7.55 -11.30 2.49
N ASN A 357 7.40 -10.29 3.36
CA ASN A 357 7.68 -10.44 4.79
C ASN A 357 6.83 -11.51 5.47
N ALA A 358 5.55 -11.62 5.11
CA ALA A 358 4.67 -12.66 5.66
C ALA A 358 5.16 -14.06 5.24
N LYS A 359 5.58 -14.22 4.00
CA LYS A 359 6.14 -15.48 3.48
C LYS A 359 7.48 -15.83 4.11
N VAL A 360 8.37 -14.86 4.31
CA VAL A 360 9.64 -15.04 5.02
C VAL A 360 9.38 -15.53 6.46
N MET A 361 8.46 -14.91 7.18
CA MET A 361 8.12 -15.30 8.54
C MET A 361 7.47 -16.69 8.61
N GLU A 362 6.66 -17.06 7.64
CA GLU A 362 6.08 -18.41 7.51
C GLU A 362 7.18 -19.44 7.27
N GLN A 363 8.11 -19.15 6.35
CA GLN A 363 9.25 -20.04 6.06
C GLN A 363 10.18 -20.19 7.26
N PHE A 364 10.49 -19.12 8.00
CA PHE A 364 11.28 -19.21 9.24
C PHE A 364 10.62 -20.10 10.30
N ARG A 365 9.29 -20.02 10.47
CA ARG A 365 8.57 -20.91 11.39
C ARG A 365 8.68 -22.37 10.92
N THR A 366 8.53 -22.60 9.63
CA THR A 366 8.64 -23.95 9.04
C THR A 366 10.06 -24.49 9.21
N VAL A 367 11.10 -23.71 8.92
CA VAL A 367 12.48 -24.11 9.13
C VAL A 367 12.73 -24.45 10.60
N LYS A 368 12.42 -23.52 11.53
CA LYS A 368 12.59 -23.73 12.97
C LYS A 368 11.87 -24.97 13.53
N ALA A 369 10.74 -25.34 12.96
CA ALA A 369 9.98 -26.52 13.38
C ALA A 369 10.58 -27.84 12.88
N ASN A 370 11.46 -27.82 11.89
CA ASN A 370 11.96 -29.00 11.20
C ASN A 370 13.49 -29.22 11.31
N VAL A 371 14.22 -28.28 11.93
CA VAL A 371 15.67 -28.32 12.04
C VAL A 371 16.14 -28.06 13.47
N ASN A 372 17.35 -28.50 13.78
CA ASN A 372 18.07 -27.98 14.94
C ASN A 372 18.68 -26.60 14.61
N PRO A 373 18.23 -25.47 15.25
CA PRO A 373 18.73 -24.14 14.92
C PRO A 373 20.21 -23.90 15.29
N LYS A 374 20.85 -24.83 15.99
CA LYS A 374 22.28 -24.79 16.34
C LYS A 374 23.14 -25.65 15.41
N ASP A 375 22.56 -26.29 14.40
CA ASP A 375 23.23 -27.18 13.47
C ASP A 375 23.04 -26.65 12.04
N ASP A 376 24.10 -26.02 11.55
CA ASP A 376 24.14 -25.45 10.21
C ASP A 376 23.94 -26.49 9.10
N ALA A 377 24.38 -27.71 9.30
CA ALA A 377 24.19 -28.80 8.34
C ALA A 377 22.71 -29.17 8.24
N SER A 378 22.00 -29.29 9.37
CA SER A 378 20.56 -29.54 9.41
C SER A 378 19.76 -28.44 8.73
N ILE A 379 20.14 -27.17 8.96
CA ILE A 379 19.52 -26.01 8.30
C ILE A 379 19.73 -26.06 6.79
N LYS A 380 20.97 -26.28 6.36
CA LYS A 380 21.36 -26.35 4.95
C LYS A 380 20.62 -27.48 4.21
N ASP A 381 20.56 -28.66 4.76
CA ASP A 381 19.86 -29.82 4.18
C ASP A 381 18.36 -29.54 4.02
N PHE A 382 17.74 -28.88 5.01
CA PHE A 382 16.33 -28.54 4.93
C PHE A 382 16.06 -27.45 3.89
N LEU A 383 16.94 -26.45 3.75
CA LEU A 383 16.85 -25.45 2.70
C LEU A 383 16.99 -26.07 1.30
N TYR A 384 17.85 -27.07 1.11
CA TYR A 384 17.88 -27.82 -0.16
C TYR A 384 16.59 -28.58 -0.44
N LYS A 385 15.95 -29.18 0.58
CA LYS A 385 14.63 -29.82 0.41
C LYS A 385 13.57 -28.80 -0.03
N ILE A 386 13.62 -27.54 0.49
CA ILE A 386 12.73 -26.47 0.03
C ILE A 386 13.01 -26.14 -1.46
N LEU A 387 14.29 -25.97 -1.84
CA LEU A 387 14.68 -25.67 -3.22
C LEU A 387 14.24 -26.76 -4.20
N ASN A 388 14.35 -28.04 -3.76
CA ASN A 388 13.93 -29.20 -4.54
C ASN A 388 12.40 -29.41 -4.53
N LYS A 389 11.61 -28.53 -3.89
CA LYS A 389 10.15 -28.65 -3.75
C LYS A 389 9.67 -29.85 -2.92
N GLU A 390 10.53 -30.38 -2.08
CA GLU A 390 10.25 -31.54 -1.21
C GLU A 390 9.68 -31.09 0.14
N ALA A 391 9.98 -29.85 0.57
CA ALA A 391 9.55 -29.30 1.85
C ALA A 391 8.97 -27.86 1.69
N GLY A 392 8.44 -27.32 2.77
CA GLY A 392 7.83 -26.01 2.81
C GLY A 392 6.53 -25.94 2.00
N ASP A 393 6.30 -24.83 1.31
CA ASP A 393 5.14 -24.64 0.43
C ASP A 393 5.33 -25.25 -0.98
N LYS A 394 6.40 -25.99 -1.17
CA LYS A 394 6.76 -26.67 -2.42
C LYS A 394 6.94 -25.74 -3.63
N SER A 395 7.12 -24.45 -3.40
CA SER A 395 7.38 -23.47 -4.46
C SER A 395 8.79 -23.56 -5.03
N GLY A 396 9.74 -24.15 -4.29
CA GLY A 396 11.17 -24.16 -4.61
C GLY A 396 11.84 -22.81 -4.38
N LYS A 397 11.28 -21.95 -3.54
CA LYS A 397 11.77 -20.59 -3.29
C LYS A 397 12.24 -20.43 -1.85
N ILE A 398 13.38 -19.78 -1.69
CA ILE A 398 13.80 -19.22 -0.41
C ILE A 398 13.31 -17.78 -0.38
N TYR A 399 12.26 -17.52 0.38
CA TYR A 399 11.67 -16.18 0.47
C TYR A 399 12.62 -15.21 1.18
N GLY A 400 12.70 -13.98 0.67
CA GLY A 400 13.65 -12.97 1.12
C GLY A 400 14.95 -12.93 0.34
N LEU A 401 15.21 -13.92 -0.52
CA LEU A 401 16.33 -13.95 -1.45
C LEU A 401 15.84 -13.70 -2.88
N GLY A 402 16.63 -12.94 -3.65
CA GLY A 402 16.33 -12.56 -5.02
C GLY A 402 15.45 -11.32 -5.13
N HIS A 403 15.65 -10.58 -6.20
CA HIS A 403 14.94 -9.35 -6.52
C HIS A 403 14.69 -9.23 -8.03
N ALA A 404 13.63 -8.51 -8.42
CA ALA A 404 13.27 -8.36 -9.83
C ALA A 404 14.28 -7.49 -10.64
N VAL A 405 14.99 -6.58 -9.97
CA VAL A 405 15.96 -5.67 -10.57
C VAL A 405 17.39 -6.05 -10.18
N TYR A 406 17.66 -6.18 -8.89
CA TYR A 406 18.97 -6.51 -8.37
C TYR A 406 19.30 -7.98 -8.55
N THR A 407 20.45 -8.27 -9.15
CA THR A 407 20.94 -9.64 -9.38
C THR A 407 22.26 -9.91 -8.67
N MET A 408 23.07 -8.90 -8.39
CA MET A 408 24.36 -9.03 -7.72
C MET A 408 24.26 -8.64 -6.22
N SER A 409 23.76 -7.43 -5.94
CA SER A 409 23.60 -6.93 -4.58
C SER A 409 22.38 -6.02 -4.50
N ASP A 410 21.76 -5.94 -3.32
CA ASP A 410 20.71 -4.96 -3.01
C ASP A 410 21.28 -3.97 -1.99
N PRO A 411 21.37 -2.66 -2.33
CA PRO A 411 21.97 -1.66 -1.45
C PRO A 411 21.26 -1.50 -0.11
N ARG A 412 20.05 -2.04 0.01
CA ARG A 412 19.29 -2.05 1.29
C ARG A 412 19.68 -3.21 2.21
N ALA A 413 20.42 -4.19 1.68
CA ALA A 413 20.84 -5.38 2.44
C ALA A 413 22.33 -5.33 2.81
N VAL A 414 23.08 -4.34 2.32
CA VAL A 414 24.48 -4.08 2.64
C VAL A 414 24.57 -3.11 3.79
#